data_b71d701440a6e7cefc821a831b3e941e
#
_entry.id   b71d701440a6e7cefc821a831b3e941e
#
_cell.length_a   1.000
_cell.length_b   1.000
_cell.length_c   1.000
_cell.angle_alpha   90.00
_cell.angle_beta   90.00
_cell.angle_gamma   90.00
#
_symmetry.space_group_name_H-M   'P 1'
#
loop_
_entity.id
_entity.type
_entity.pdbx_description
1 polymer ?
#
loop_
_entity_poly.entity_id
_entity_poly.type
_entity_poly.pdbx_seq_one_letter_code
_entity_poly.pdbx_strand_id
1 'polypeptide(L)'
;MLPKRLRISKAATDNLKVLKSRTGLTPNLVCRMALLLSLEEGPAGGQRLVQELGSEFNAPTLFGEFSFLFEALLRQVHGQLDPKDCAPVIVGHIDNGLEQLRKSRSLTDLLQHSGLVIAA
;
A
#
# COMPACT_ATOMS: atom_id res chain seq x y z
N MET A 1 -3.32 -14.13 8.54
CA MET A 1 -4.63 -13.91 7.89
C MET A 1 -4.89 -12.43 7.67
N LEU A 2 -5.36 -12.06 6.49
CA LEU A 2 -5.65 -10.65 6.18
C LEU A 2 -6.95 -10.22 6.84
N PRO A 3 -7.04 -8.97 7.33
CA PRO A 3 -8.29 -8.44 7.87
C PRO A 3 -9.33 -8.29 6.75
N LYS A 4 -10.61 -8.20 7.13
CA LYS A 4 -11.68 -8.04 6.15
C LYS A 4 -11.76 -6.63 5.59
N ARG A 5 -11.44 -5.64 6.42
CA ARG A 5 -11.51 -4.23 6.06
C ARG A 5 -10.29 -3.49 6.56
N LEU A 6 -9.90 -2.49 5.80
CA LEU A 6 -8.76 -1.63 6.11
C LEU A 6 -9.18 -0.19 5.95
N ARG A 7 -8.83 0.64 6.92
CA ARG A 7 -9.03 2.09 6.80
C ARG A 7 -7.66 2.76 6.75
N ILE A 8 -7.35 3.32 5.60
CA ILE A 8 -6.08 4.02 5.39
C ILE A 8 -6.13 5.42 5.97
N SER A 9 -4.98 6.09 6.07
CA SER A 9 -4.92 7.44 6.58
C SER A 9 -5.60 8.44 5.65
N LYS A 10 -5.94 9.60 6.18
CA LYS A 10 -6.44 10.71 5.38
C LYS A 10 -5.39 11.17 4.38
N ALA A 11 -4.13 11.25 4.78
CA ALA A 11 -3.02 11.61 3.89
C ALA A 11 -2.91 10.62 2.73
N ALA A 12 -2.99 9.32 3.02
CA ALA A 12 -2.97 8.29 1.99
C ALA A 12 -4.16 8.42 1.04
N THR A 13 -5.34 8.70 1.57
CA THR A 13 -6.55 8.91 0.76
C THR A 13 -6.36 10.07 -0.21
N ASP A 14 -5.82 11.18 0.26
CA ASP A 14 -5.56 12.36 -0.56
C ASP A 14 -4.51 12.06 -1.63
N ASN A 15 -3.44 11.35 -1.27
CA ASN A 15 -2.41 10.92 -2.21
C ASN A 15 -2.99 10.03 -3.31
N LEU A 16 -3.89 9.12 -2.96
CA LEU A 16 -4.55 8.26 -3.95
C LEU A 16 -5.37 9.04 -4.95
N LYS A 17 -6.10 10.07 -4.50
CA LYS A 17 -6.89 10.92 -5.39
C LYS A 17 -6.01 11.64 -6.39
N VAL A 18 -4.90 12.19 -5.92
CA VAL A 18 -3.94 12.90 -6.78
C VAL A 18 -3.31 11.93 -7.78
N LEU A 19 -2.87 10.76 -7.32
CA LEU A 19 -2.25 9.76 -8.18
C LEU A 19 -3.23 9.22 -9.22
N LYS A 20 -4.48 8.98 -8.85
CA LYS A 20 -5.52 8.56 -9.81
C LYS A 20 -5.69 9.60 -10.90
N SER A 21 -5.75 10.87 -10.54
CA SER A 21 -5.88 11.98 -11.49
C SER A 21 -4.69 12.04 -12.45
N ARG A 22 -3.49 11.78 -11.96
CA ARG A 22 -2.26 11.89 -12.76
C ARG A 22 -1.95 10.64 -13.60
N THR A 23 -2.33 9.47 -13.12
CA THR A 23 -1.91 8.21 -13.74
C THR A 23 -3.05 7.42 -14.36
N GLY A 24 -4.29 7.67 -13.95
CA GLY A 24 -5.44 6.89 -14.38
C GLY A 24 -5.58 5.52 -13.69
N LEU A 25 -4.67 5.18 -12.79
CA LEU A 25 -4.73 3.90 -12.07
C LEU A 25 -5.78 3.92 -10.98
N THR A 26 -6.43 2.77 -10.76
CA THR A 26 -7.41 2.63 -9.69
C THR A 26 -6.74 2.68 -8.31
N PRO A 27 -7.46 3.14 -7.27
CA PRO A 27 -6.90 3.15 -5.92
C PRO A 27 -6.42 1.77 -5.44
N ASN A 28 -7.15 0.71 -5.79
CA ASN A 28 -6.74 -0.64 -5.39
C ASN A 28 -5.37 -1.01 -5.94
N LEU A 29 -5.14 -0.73 -7.22
CA LEU A 29 -3.86 -1.04 -7.85
C LEU A 29 -2.73 -0.23 -7.25
N VAL A 30 -2.94 1.07 -7.05
CA VAL A 30 -1.92 1.95 -6.47
C VAL A 30 -1.59 1.51 -5.04
N CYS A 31 -2.58 1.11 -4.25
CA CYS A 31 -2.36 0.59 -2.90
C CYS A 31 -1.53 -0.70 -2.91
N ARG A 32 -1.78 -1.59 -3.87
CA ARG A 32 -0.96 -2.82 -4.02
C ARG A 32 0.49 -2.47 -4.31
N MET A 33 0.72 -1.52 -5.21
CA MET A 33 2.07 -1.06 -5.55
C MET A 33 2.76 -0.43 -4.34
N ALA A 34 2.05 0.42 -3.61
CA ALA A 34 2.57 1.07 -2.41
C ALA A 34 2.95 0.04 -1.35
N LEU A 35 2.10 -0.95 -1.13
CA LEU A 35 2.35 -2.00 -0.16
C LEU A 35 3.60 -2.81 -0.51
N LEU A 36 3.74 -3.22 -1.78
CA LEU A 36 4.91 -3.93 -2.24
C LEU A 36 6.19 -3.12 -2.06
N LEU A 37 6.14 -1.85 -2.43
CA LEU A 37 7.28 -0.96 -2.31
C LEU A 37 7.72 -0.81 -0.85
N SER A 38 6.75 -0.64 0.05
CA SER A 38 7.04 -0.50 1.48
C SER A 38 7.57 -1.79 2.08
N LEU A 39 7.02 -2.95 1.69
CA LEU A 39 7.48 -4.24 2.19
C LEU A 39 8.94 -4.52 1.82
N GLU A 40 9.42 -4.00 0.70
CA GLU A 40 10.83 -4.12 0.32
C GLU A 40 11.77 -3.46 1.34
N GLU A 41 11.29 -2.45 2.05
CA GLU A 41 12.08 -1.77 3.07
C GLU A 41 12.16 -2.56 4.38
N GLY A 42 11.38 -3.62 4.50
CA GLY A 42 11.32 -4.45 5.69
C GLY A 42 10.29 -3.96 6.71
N PRO A 43 10.38 -4.47 7.96
CA PRO A 43 9.33 -4.23 8.96
C PRO A 43 9.10 -2.76 9.33
N ALA A 44 10.14 -1.93 9.23
CA ALA A 44 10.06 -0.52 9.63
C ALA A 44 9.01 0.26 8.85
N GLY A 45 8.77 -0.11 7.57
CA GLY A 45 7.75 0.54 6.76
C GLY A 45 6.34 0.42 7.33
N GLY A 46 6.07 -0.66 8.07
CA GLY A 46 4.76 -0.90 8.68
C GLY A 46 4.56 -0.23 10.04
N GLN A 47 5.57 0.44 10.57
CA GLN A 47 5.50 1.06 11.90
C GLN A 47 5.00 2.50 11.88
N ARG A 48 4.61 2.99 10.74
CA ARG A 48 4.16 4.35 10.57
C ARG A 48 2.82 4.57 11.28
N LEU A 49 2.76 5.61 12.14
CA LEU A 49 1.54 5.94 12.85
C LEU A 49 0.56 6.68 11.95
N VAL A 50 -0.69 6.23 11.97
CA VAL A 50 -1.78 6.86 11.24
C VAL A 50 -2.63 7.64 12.24
N GLN A 51 -2.65 8.98 12.11
CA GLN A 51 -3.33 9.85 13.07
C GLN A 51 -4.77 10.16 12.67
N GLU A 52 -5.01 10.44 11.39
CA GLU A 52 -6.36 10.68 10.88
C GLU A 52 -6.77 9.58 9.93
N LEU A 53 -8.00 9.11 10.09
CA LEU A 53 -8.55 8.05 9.25
C LEU A 53 -9.17 8.63 7.97
N GLY A 54 -8.94 7.93 6.87
CA GLY A 54 -9.48 8.26 5.56
C GLY A 54 -10.40 7.18 5.02
N SER A 55 -10.21 6.82 3.76
CA SER A 55 -11.04 5.86 3.06
C SER A 55 -10.92 4.45 3.63
N GLU A 56 -12.04 3.72 3.62
CA GLU A 56 -12.08 2.31 3.99
C GLU A 56 -12.02 1.45 2.74
N PHE A 57 -11.26 0.37 2.80
CA PHE A 57 -11.16 -0.60 1.74
C PHE A 57 -11.63 -1.96 2.23
N ASN A 58 -12.34 -2.66 1.34
CA ASN A 58 -12.66 -4.06 1.50
C ASN A 58 -11.43 -4.87 1.08
N ALA A 59 -10.87 -5.68 1.98
CA ALA A 59 -9.63 -6.39 1.69
C ALA A 59 -9.76 -7.37 0.51
N PRO A 60 -10.83 -8.17 0.38
CA PRO A 60 -10.99 -9.01 -0.80
C PRO A 60 -10.96 -8.25 -2.12
N THR A 61 -11.51 -7.04 -2.16
CA THR A 61 -11.46 -6.19 -3.35
C THR A 61 -10.08 -5.56 -3.52
N LEU A 62 -9.49 -5.08 -2.43
CA LEU A 62 -8.18 -4.45 -2.46
C LEU A 62 -7.10 -5.40 -2.99
N PHE A 63 -7.04 -6.60 -2.44
CA PHE A 63 -6.02 -7.57 -2.82
C PHE A 63 -6.42 -8.46 -3.99
N GLY A 64 -7.73 -8.64 -4.22
CA GLY A 64 -8.25 -9.45 -5.30
C GLY A 64 -7.72 -10.88 -5.26
N GLU A 65 -7.33 -11.38 -6.40
CA GLU A 65 -6.75 -12.73 -6.53
C GLU A 65 -5.36 -12.85 -5.91
N PHE A 66 -4.75 -11.74 -5.50
CA PHE A 66 -3.41 -11.72 -4.92
C PHE A 66 -3.40 -11.76 -3.38
N SER A 67 -4.53 -12.02 -2.74
CA SER A 67 -4.63 -12.07 -1.28
C SER A 67 -3.62 -13.03 -0.67
N PHE A 68 -3.48 -14.22 -1.25
CA PHE A 68 -2.54 -15.22 -0.77
C PHE A 68 -1.09 -14.73 -0.88
N LEU A 69 -0.76 -14.08 -1.99
CA LEU A 69 0.57 -13.52 -2.19
C LEU A 69 0.91 -12.46 -1.14
N PHE A 70 -0.01 -11.51 -0.92
CA PHE A 70 0.21 -10.46 0.08
C PHE A 70 0.33 -11.02 1.49
N GLU A 71 -0.47 -12.02 1.83
CA GLU A 71 -0.37 -12.68 3.11
C GLU A 71 1.01 -13.33 3.29
N ALA A 72 1.51 -14.01 2.27
CA ALA A 72 2.83 -14.64 2.30
C ALA A 72 3.95 -13.61 2.45
N LEU A 73 3.86 -12.49 1.73
CA LEU A 73 4.85 -11.41 1.83
C LEU A 73 4.86 -10.76 3.21
N LEU A 74 3.69 -10.54 3.78
CA LEU A 74 3.59 -9.99 5.14
C LEU A 74 4.22 -10.93 6.17
N ARG A 75 4.00 -12.22 6.03
CA ARG A 75 4.63 -13.21 6.91
C ARG A 75 6.14 -13.23 6.75
N GLN A 76 6.62 -13.09 5.53
CA GLN A 76 8.07 -13.09 5.30
C GLN A 76 8.74 -11.88 5.93
N VAL A 77 8.11 -10.73 5.88
CA VAL A 77 8.68 -9.48 6.40
C VAL A 77 8.50 -9.38 7.92
N HIS A 78 7.32 -9.71 8.44
CA HIS A 78 6.96 -9.49 9.84
C HIS A 78 6.94 -10.76 10.69
N GLY A 79 7.05 -11.93 10.08
CA GLY A 79 6.76 -13.17 10.77
C GLY A 79 5.26 -13.30 11.00
N GLN A 80 4.87 -14.06 12.03
CA GLN A 80 3.46 -14.26 12.34
C GLN A 80 2.95 -13.07 13.15
N LEU A 81 2.01 -12.33 12.57
CA LEU A 81 1.37 -11.20 13.25
C LEU A 81 0.12 -11.66 13.99
N ASP A 82 -0.12 -11.08 15.17
CA ASP A 82 -1.39 -11.23 15.84
C ASP A 82 -2.49 -10.61 14.97
N PRO A 83 -3.71 -11.17 14.98
CA PRO A 83 -4.82 -10.61 14.18
C PRO A 83 -5.05 -9.11 14.42
N LYS A 84 -4.86 -8.64 15.65
CA LYS A 84 -5.04 -7.22 16.00
C LYS A 84 -3.99 -6.31 15.36
N ASP A 85 -2.83 -6.84 14.99
CA ASP A 85 -1.72 -6.06 14.45
C ASP A 85 -1.70 -6.04 12.93
N CYS A 86 -2.42 -6.96 12.28
CA CYS A 86 -2.42 -7.06 10.82
C CYS A 86 -2.90 -5.79 10.13
N ALA A 87 -4.05 -5.26 10.52
CA ALA A 87 -4.59 -4.06 9.89
C ALA A 87 -3.70 -2.84 10.10
N PRO A 88 -3.24 -2.52 11.32
CA PRO A 88 -2.33 -1.39 11.52
C PRO A 88 -1.04 -1.49 10.72
N VAL A 89 -0.46 -2.68 10.64
CA VAL A 89 0.79 -2.90 9.91
C VAL A 89 0.58 -2.69 8.41
N ILE A 90 -0.49 -3.25 7.85
CA ILE A 90 -0.80 -3.08 6.42
C ILE A 90 -1.06 -1.62 6.10
N VAL A 91 -1.84 -0.93 6.92
CA VAL A 91 -2.15 0.49 6.74
C VAL A 91 -0.89 1.34 6.82
N GLY A 92 0.01 1.03 7.75
CA GLY A 92 1.30 1.71 7.86
C GLY A 92 2.14 1.54 6.61
N HIS A 93 2.22 0.34 6.06
CA HIS A 93 2.96 0.08 4.82
C HIS A 93 2.35 0.81 3.63
N ILE A 94 1.02 0.80 3.51
CA ILE A 94 0.34 1.51 2.42
C ILE A 94 0.64 3.00 2.51
N ASP A 95 0.53 3.59 3.70
CA ASP A 95 0.81 5.00 3.92
C ASP A 95 2.26 5.34 3.55
N ASN A 96 3.20 4.51 3.98
CA ASN A 96 4.62 4.68 3.67
C ASN A 96 4.88 4.59 2.16
N GLY A 97 4.34 3.59 1.49
CA GLY A 97 4.51 3.41 0.05
C GLY A 97 3.88 4.55 -0.76
N LEU A 98 2.70 5.00 -0.35
CA LEU A 98 2.04 6.13 -1.02
C LEU A 98 2.82 7.42 -0.86
N GLU A 99 3.44 7.64 0.29
CA GLU A 99 4.31 8.80 0.49
C GLU A 99 5.47 8.79 -0.50
N GLN A 100 6.03 7.62 -0.80
CA GLN A 100 7.09 7.48 -1.79
C GLN A 100 6.60 7.70 -3.22
N LEU A 101 5.37 7.31 -3.52
CA LEU A 101 4.80 7.42 -4.87
C LEU A 101 4.16 8.78 -5.14
N ARG A 102 3.91 9.59 -4.12
CA ARG A 102 3.14 10.83 -4.27
C ARG A 102 3.74 11.86 -5.22
N LYS A 103 5.04 11.79 -5.46
CA LYS A 103 5.74 12.71 -6.36
C LYS A 103 5.51 12.38 -7.84
N SER A 104 4.92 11.23 -8.13
CA SER A 104 4.70 10.80 -9.51
C SER A 104 3.71 11.70 -10.21
N ARG A 105 4.07 12.20 -11.39
CA ARG A 105 3.26 13.12 -12.18
C ARG A 105 2.52 12.43 -13.33
N SER A 106 2.93 11.22 -13.68
CA SER A 106 2.38 10.45 -14.78
C SER A 106 2.48 8.98 -14.47
N LEU A 107 1.85 8.15 -15.29
CA LEU A 107 1.95 6.70 -15.17
C LEU A 107 3.41 6.24 -15.31
N THR A 108 4.14 6.76 -16.29
CA THR A 108 5.55 6.41 -16.48
C THR A 108 6.38 6.77 -15.25
N ASP A 109 6.17 7.96 -14.71
CA ASP A 109 6.84 8.43 -13.50
C ASP A 109 6.60 7.49 -12.32
N LEU A 110 5.33 7.10 -12.13
CA LEU A 110 4.94 6.20 -11.04
C LEU A 110 5.62 4.84 -11.19
N LEU A 111 5.64 4.31 -12.40
CA LEU A 111 6.29 3.02 -12.65
C LEU A 111 7.79 3.08 -12.39
N GLN A 112 8.44 4.17 -12.72
CA GLN A 112 9.85 4.37 -12.43
C GLN A 112 10.12 4.45 -10.91
N HIS A 113 9.29 5.21 -10.19
CA HIS A 113 9.42 5.31 -8.73
C HIS A 113 9.16 3.99 -8.02
N SER A 114 8.31 3.15 -8.58
CA SER A 114 8.03 1.83 -8.02
C SER A 114 9.11 0.79 -8.31
N GLY A 115 10.04 1.10 -9.23
CA GLY A 115 11.07 0.16 -9.65
C GLY A 115 10.59 -0.88 -10.65
N LEU A 116 9.37 -0.76 -11.16
CA LEU A 116 8.81 -1.71 -12.12
C LEU A 116 9.29 -1.47 -13.55
N VAL A 117 9.79 -0.28 -13.83
CA VAL A 117 10.33 0.04 -15.15
C VAL A 117 11.84 0.02 -15.07
N ILE A 118 12.43 -0.87 -15.86
CA ILE A 118 13.88 -0.94 -16.00
C ILE A 118 14.26 0.02 -17.11
N ALA A 119 15.14 0.97 -16.81
CA ALA A 119 15.63 1.90 -17.80
C ALA A 119 16.39 1.14 -18.90
N ALA A 120 15.90 1.26 -20.11
CA ALA A 120 16.56 0.64 -21.26
C ALA A 120 17.76 1.45 -21.70
#